data_34ec7a25b1723ec58b32dd32810d6324
#
_entry.id   34ec7a25b1723ec58b32dd32810d6324
#
_cell.length_a   1.000
_cell.length_b   1.000
_cell.length_c   1.000
_cell.angle_alpha   90.00
_cell.angle_beta   90.00
_cell.angle_gamma   90.00
#
_symmetry.space_group_name_H-M   'P 1'
#
loop_
_entity.id
_entity.type
_entity.pdbx_description
1 polymer ?
#
loop_
_entity_poly.entity_id
_entity_poly.type
_entity_poly.pdbx_seq_one_letter_code
_entity_poly.pdbx_strand_id
1 'polypeptide(L)'
;MVKKTFIAAIMMALAATTSTAFAEGQPTPVKVVSKAQGMALNGISASMKDETGTPQLGEGVTMREKKMDVETTPEQNFSRSKRFIYRFYKPENASNELIVLLHGSGGNEASLVPLASKIWPRATLLGIRGRVMQDGGTRWYKRITPVKFDQKDVKLEANAFVTSLTRLAEEKELDLSHATFVGYSNGANLLAATMMLHPDLVKRAVLMRSMPVLDNVSVANLGKARVLTITGQEDKLYSPFAPALSALLRSGGAKVDARTIEADHMLGEKDAAAISQWVA
;
A
#
# COMPACT_ATOMS: atom_id res chain seq x y z
N MET A 1 4.34 -44.86 -50.43
CA MET A 1 3.55 -43.88 -51.20
C MET A 1 3.56 -42.60 -50.44
N VAL A 2 4.46 -41.69 -50.67
CA VAL A 2 4.53 -40.63 -51.65
C VAL A 2 3.58 -39.44 -51.32
N LYS A 3 4.27 -38.33 -51.00
CA LYS A 3 4.02 -36.92 -51.39
C LYS A 3 3.14 -36.11 -50.42
N LYS A 4 3.36 -34.82 -50.18
CA LYS A 4 4.31 -33.80 -50.70
C LYS A 4 4.30 -32.58 -49.73
N THR A 5 5.45 -32.00 -49.63
CA THR A 5 5.81 -30.67 -49.14
C THR A 5 5.01 -29.56 -49.82
N PHE A 6 4.65 -28.49 -49.10
CA PHE A 6 4.47 -27.15 -49.65
C PHE A 6 5.06 -26.10 -48.73
N ILE A 7 6.13 -25.51 -49.22
CA ILE A 7 6.77 -24.28 -48.76
C ILE A 7 6.06 -23.15 -49.50
N ALA A 8 5.63 -22.10 -48.84
CA ALA A 8 5.32 -20.84 -49.47
C ALA A 8 5.96 -19.71 -48.69
N ALA A 9 7.02 -19.19 -49.25
CA ALA A 9 7.64 -17.92 -48.91
C ALA A 9 6.74 -16.76 -49.39
N ILE A 10 6.57 -15.73 -48.60
CA ILE A 10 6.05 -14.43 -49.04
C ILE A 10 7.07 -13.35 -48.70
N MET A 11 7.46 -12.67 -49.74
CA MET A 11 8.46 -11.61 -49.85
C MET A 11 8.03 -10.32 -49.13
N MET A 12 9.06 -9.61 -48.67
CA MET A 12 9.11 -8.19 -48.27
C MET A 12 8.53 -7.27 -49.38
N ALA A 13 7.80 -6.27 -48.93
CA ALA A 13 7.66 -5.01 -49.65
C ALA A 13 8.11 -3.85 -48.74
N LEU A 14 9.24 -3.28 -49.09
CA LEU A 14 9.81 -2.07 -48.51
C LEU A 14 9.09 -0.87 -49.14
N ALA A 15 8.37 -0.09 -48.36
CA ALA A 15 7.90 1.23 -48.76
C ALA A 15 8.64 2.29 -47.92
N ALA A 16 9.57 2.96 -48.57
CA ALA A 16 10.22 4.15 -48.07
C ALA A 16 9.26 5.33 -48.19
N THR A 17 8.86 5.92 -47.11
CA THR A 17 8.27 7.27 -47.10
C THR A 17 9.20 8.21 -46.37
N THR A 18 9.72 9.16 -47.11
CA THR A 18 10.45 10.33 -46.67
C THR A 18 9.58 11.18 -45.74
N SER A 19 9.99 11.33 -44.51
CA SER A 19 9.42 12.28 -43.58
C SER A 19 10.35 13.48 -43.43
N THR A 20 9.83 14.63 -43.78
CA THR A 20 10.43 15.96 -43.60
C THR A 20 10.61 16.27 -42.11
N ALA A 21 11.83 16.62 -41.75
CA ALA A 21 12.19 17.11 -40.41
C ALA A 21 11.53 18.47 -40.18
N PHE A 22 10.69 18.52 -39.15
CA PHE A 22 10.38 19.77 -38.46
C PHE A 22 11.29 19.87 -37.21
N ALA A 23 12.19 20.85 -37.29
CA ALA A 23 12.97 21.27 -36.13
C ALA A 23 12.05 22.10 -35.20
N GLU A 24 11.70 21.56 -34.08
CA GLU A 24 11.10 22.35 -33.00
C GLU A 24 12.01 22.34 -31.78
N GLY A 25 12.16 23.57 -31.26
CA GLY A 25 13.16 24.02 -30.31
C GLY A 25 13.21 23.23 -29.01
N GLN A 26 14.42 22.96 -28.59
CA GLN A 26 14.75 22.51 -27.25
C GLN A 26 14.30 23.56 -26.23
N PRO A 27 13.54 23.20 -25.21
CA PRO A 27 13.30 24.11 -24.11
C PRO A 27 14.60 24.28 -23.33
N THR A 28 15.03 25.53 -23.18
CA THR A 28 16.12 25.96 -22.31
C THR A 28 15.93 25.41 -20.88
N PRO A 29 17.00 24.96 -20.22
CA PRO A 29 16.90 24.49 -18.85
C PRO A 29 16.58 25.67 -17.94
N VAL A 30 15.38 25.67 -17.37
CA VAL A 30 15.01 26.54 -16.27
C VAL A 30 15.87 26.16 -15.09
N LYS A 31 16.78 27.05 -14.67
CA LYS A 31 17.48 26.96 -13.39
C LYS A 31 16.43 26.99 -12.28
N VAL A 32 16.08 25.83 -11.77
CA VAL A 32 15.35 25.72 -10.53
C VAL A 32 16.32 26.05 -9.41
N VAL A 33 16.25 27.29 -8.94
CA VAL A 33 16.89 27.70 -7.70
C VAL A 33 16.25 26.91 -6.59
N SER A 34 16.99 25.94 -6.06
CA SER A 34 16.60 25.16 -4.90
C SER A 34 16.60 26.02 -3.66
N LYS A 35 15.48 26.65 -3.38
CA LYS A 35 15.11 27.11 -2.05
C LYS A 35 13.97 26.23 -1.54
N ALA A 36 14.23 24.95 -1.49
CA ALA A 36 13.44 24.03 -0.68
C ALA A 36 14.02 24.09 0.73
N GLN A 37 13.70 25.15 1.44
CA GLN A 37 13.63 25.08 2.90
C GLN A 37 12.67 23.98 3.26
N GLY A 38 13.13 23.07 4.13
CA GLY A 38 12.40 21.89 4.56
C GLY A 38 11.01 22.21 5.07
N MET A 39 10.04 22.01 4.23
CA MET A 39 8.70 21.70 4.69
C MET A 39 8.74 20.26 5.16
N ALA A 40 8.93 20.12 6.45
CA ALA A 40 8.80 18.85 7.13
C ALA A 40 7.44 18.25 6.75
N LEU A 41 7.47 17.05 6.16
CA LEU A 41 6.28 16.21 5.93
C LEU A 41 5.70 15.69 7.26
N ASN A 42 5.84 16.47 8.33
CA ASN A 42 5.33 16.15 9.66
C ASN A 42 3.80 16.26 9.76
N GLY A 43 3.14 16.75 8.71
CA GLY A 43 1.69 16.98 8.72
C GLY A 43 0.81 15.79 8.29
N ILE A 44 1.38 14.73 7.71
CA ILE A 44 0.56 13.72 7.03
C ILE A 44 -0.13 12.74 8.00
N SER A 45 0.35 12.65 9.23
CA SER A 45 -0.24 11.76 10.26
C SER A 45 -1.15 12.48 11.25
N ALA A 46 -1.23 13.81 11.22
CA ALA A 46 -1.80 14.60 12.30
C ALA A 46 -3.31 14.83 12.23
N SER A 47 -3.95 14.61 11.08
CA SER A 47 -5.36 15.01 10.89
C SER A 47 -6.41 14.10 11.56
N MET A 48 -5.98 13.02 12.21
CA MET A 48 -6.87 12.11 12.94
C MET A 48 -6.55 12.04 14.44
N LYS A 49 -5.83 13.02 14.97
CA LYS A 49 -5.55 13.15 16.38
C LYS A 49 -6.41 14.28 16.98
N ASP A 50 -6.81 14.14 18.24
CA ASP A 50 -7.31 15.26 19.02
C ASP A 50 -6.17 16.26 19.31
N GLU A 51 -6.50 17.39 19.91
CA GLU A 51 -5.52 18.44 20.28
C GLU A 51 -4.44 17.92 21.24
N THR A 52 -4.64 16.77 21.92
CA THR A 52 -3.67 16.13 22.81
C THR A 52 -2.78 15.12 22.11
N GLY A 53 -3.05 14.83 20.82
CA GLY A 53 -2.31 13.87 20.04
C GLY A 53 -2.64 12.40 20.32
N THR A 54 -3.69 12.13 21.09
CA THR A 54 -4.18 10.79 21.41
C THR A 54 -5.15 10.29 20.35
N PRO A 55 -5.03 9.05 19.86
CA PRO A 55 -6.01 8.49 18.93
C PRO A 55 -7.38 8.40 19.58
N GLN A 56 -8.40 9.06 19.01
CA GLN A 56 -9.77 8.85 19.47
C GLN A 56 -10.27 7.50 18.99
N LEU A 57 -10.66 6.65 19.94
CA LEU A 57 -11.37 5.41 19.68
C LEU A 57 -12.87 5.68 19.74
N GLY A 58 -13.62 5.05 18.84
CA GLY A 58 -15.09 5.07 18.96
C GLY A 58 -15.52 4.52 20.30
N GLU A 59 -16.63 5.05 20.84
CA GLU A 59 -17.22 4.58 22.11
C GLU A 59 -17.42 3.05 22.06
N GLY A 60 -16.97 2.36 23.13
CA GLY A 60 -17.12 0.90 23.26
C GLY A 60 -15.91 0.07 22.86
N VAL A 61 -14.78 0.68 22.50
CA VAL A 61 -13.55 -0.07 22.21
C VAL A 61 -12.69 -0.16 23.48
N THR A 62 -12.64 -1.34 24.08
CA THR A 62 -11.75 -1.60 25.22
C THR A 62 -10.36 -1.95 24.71
N MET A 63 -9.37 -1.10 24.99
CA MET A 63 -7.99 -1.39 24.66
C MET A 63 -7.42 -2.44 25.61
N ARG A 64 -7.22 -3.67 25.15
CA ARG A 64 -6.31 -4.59 25.80
C ARG A 64 -4.92 -4.38 25.25
N GLU A 65 -4.16 -3.50 25.88
CA GLU A 65 -2.73 -3.42 25.63
C GLU A 65 -2.06 -4.67 26.17
N LYS A 66 -1.61 -5.53 25.27
CA LYS A 66 -0.56 -6.46 25.59
C LYS A 66 0.71 -5.92 24.96
N LYS A 67 1.47 -5.13 25.72
CA LYS A 67 2.86 -4.84 25.40
C LYS A 67 3.55 -6.19 25.26
N MET A 68 3.89 -6.60 24.04
CA MET A 68 4.89 -7.64 23.93
C MET A 68 6.22 -7.01 24.27
N ASP A 69 6.84 -7.54 25.32
CA ASP A 69 8.19 -7.17 25.73
C ASP A 69 9.11 -7.28 24.53
N VAL A 70 9.59 -6.13 24.08
CA VAL A 70 10.67 -6.06 23.12
C VAL A 70 11.92 -6.39 23.91
N GLU A 71 12.38 -7.63 23.89
CA GLU A 71 13.73 -7.93 24.29
C GLU A 71 14.67 -7.11 23.41
N THR A 72 15.19 -6.04 23.96
CA THR A 72 16.27 -5.27 23.38
C THR A 72 17.53 -6.10 23.49
N THR A 73 17.85 -6.83 22.44
CA THR A 73 19.21 -7.34 22.27
C THR A 73 20.17 -6.18 22.01
N PRO A 74 21.38 -6.18 22.59
CA PRO A 74 22.32 -5.07 22.49
C PRO A 74 22.68 -4.74 21.03
N GLU A 75 22.90 -3.47 20.79
CA GLU A 75 23.37 -2.90 19.53
C GLU A 75 24.60 -3.64 19.01
N GLN A 76 24.43 -4.43 17.98
CA GLN A 76 25.52 -4.75 17.07
C GLN A 76 24.98 -4.90 15.65
N ASN A 77 25.46 -4.01 14.80
CA ASN A 77 25.33 -3.95 13.35
C ASN A 77 23.93 -3.66 12.81
N PHE A 78 23.87 -2.68 11.94
CA PHE A 78 22.78 -2.25 11.05
C PHE A 78 22.09 -3.40 10.29
N SER A 79 21.82 -4.47 10.96
CA SER A 79 21.04 -5.59 10.49
C SER A 79 19.58 -5.33 10.80
N ARG A 80 18.75 -5.36 9.78
CA ARG A 80 17.29 -5.22 9.75
C ARG A 80 16.54 -6.28 10.58
N SER A 81 17.03 -6.60 11.77
CA SER A 81 16.44 -7.59 12.68
C SER A 81 15.34 -7.03 13.57
N LYS A 82 14.97 -5.73 13.41
CA LYS A 82 13.87 -5.15 14.18
C LYS A 82 12.57 -5.83 13.75
N ARG A 83 11.92 -6.50 14.70
CA ARG A 83 10.58 -7.07 14.53
C ARG A 83 9.58 -5.96 14.25
N PHE A 84 8.51 -6.27 13.53
CA PHE A 84 7.39 -5.34 13.40
C PHE A 84 6.73 -5.13 14.77
N ILE A 85 6.48 -3.87 15.10
CA ILE A 85 5.66 -3.53 16.25
C ILE A 85 4.21 -3.68 15.81
N TYR A 86 3.36 -4.29 16.64
CA TYR A 86 1.95 -4.42 16.36
C TYR A 86 1.12 -4.23 17.62
N ARG A 87 -0.16 -3.93 17.42
CA ARG A 87 -1.12 -3.77 18.50
C ARG A 87 -2.49 -4.30 18.08
N PHE A 88 -3.13 -5.03 18.99
CA PHE A 88 -4.51 -5.45 18.84
C PHE A 88 -5.45 -4.49 19.54
N TYR A 89 -6.56 -4.18 18.87
CA TYR A 89 -7.69 -3.46 19.41
C TYR A 89 -8.90 -4.37 19.25
N LYS A 90 -9.41 -4.88 20.37
CA LYS A 90 -10.50 -5.83 20.38
C LYS A 90 -11.63 -5.30 21.27
N PRO A 91 -12.82 -4.99 20.71
CA PRO A 91 -13.98 -4.58 21.49
C PRO A 91 -14.50 -5.76 22.34
N GLU A 92 -15.26 -5.47 23.39
CA GLU A 92 -15.81 -6.51 24.28
C GLU A 92 -16.72 -7.50 23.56
N ASN A 93 -17.52 -7.01 22.60
CA ASN A 93 -18.43 -7.78 21.77
C ASN A 93 -17.88 -8.04 20.36
N ALA A 94 -16.58 -8.34 20.26
CA ALA A 94 -15.92 -8.55 18.98
C ALA A 94 -16.63 -9.61 18.12
N SER A 95 -16.73 -9.32 16.82
CA SER A 95 -17.05 -10.30 15.79
C SER A 95 -15.82 -11.14 15.43
N ASN A 96 -16.01 -12.13 14.55
CA ASN A 96 -14.88 -12.91 14.02
C ASN A 96 -14.09 -12.19 12.90
N GLU A 97 -14.45 -10.93 12.59
CA GLU A 97 -13.74 -10.18 11.57
C GLU A 97 -12.37 -9.71 12.07
N LEU A 98 -11.38 -9.87 11.21
CA LEU A 98 -10.03 -9.36 11.43
C LEU A 98 -9.69 -8.30 10.38
N ILE A 99 -9.28 -7.12 10.83
CA ILE A 99 -8.84 -6.02 9.96
C ILE A 99 -7.37 -5.74 10.23
N VAL A 100 -6.53 -5.92 9.23
CA VAL A 100 -5.07 -5.67 9.31
C VAL A 100 -4.78 -4.28 8.73
N LEU A 101 -4.14 -3.42 9.54
CA LEU A 101 -3.98 -1.99 9.26
C LEU A 101 -2.51 -1.64 8.98
N LEU A 102 -2.24 -1.04 7.81
CA LEU A 102 -0.92 -0.58 7.38
C LEU A 102 -0.90 0.94 7.19
N HIS A 103 -0.24 1.66 8.09
CA HIS A 103 -0.19 3.12 8.12
C HIS A 103 0.55 3.76 6.94
N GLY A 104 0.34 5.05 6.71
CA GLY A 104 1.13 5.87 5.79
C GLY A 104 2.51 6.25 6.35
N SER A 105 3.34 6.97 5.56
CA SER A 105 4.66 7.46 6.01
C SER A 105 4.53 8.30 7.28
N GLY A 106 5.44 8.09 8.24
CA GLY A 106 5.47 8.78 9.52
C GLY A 106 4.45 8.30 10.54
N GLY A 107 3.56 7.36 10.16
CA GLY A 107 2.54 6.81 11.03
C GLY A 107 3.04 5.69 11.95
N ASN A 108 2.10 5.07 12.66
CA ASN A 108 2.36 3.97 13.58
C ASN A 108 1.19 2.95 13.54
N GLU A 109 1.24 1.95 14.38
CA GLU A 109 0.25 0.87 14.49
C GLU A 109 -1.16 1.35 14.91
N ALA A 110 -1.27 2.56 15.46
CA ALA A 110 -2.56 3.14 15.87
C ALA A 110 -3.18 4.06 14.79
N SER A 111 -2.40 4.49 13.80
CA SER A 111 -2.79 5.58 12.88
C SER A 111 -4.09 5.36 12.10
N LEU A 112 -4.45 4.12 11.77
CA LEU A 112 -5.68 3.80 11.03
C LEU A 112 -6.82 3.30 11.94
N VAL A 113 -6.57 3.15 13.24
CA VAL A 113 -7.58 2.64 14.18
C VAL A 113 -8.82 3.54 14.23
N PRO A 114 -8.73 4.89 14.29
CA PRO A 114 -9.90 5.75 14.31
C PRO A 114 -10.79 5.58 13.06
N LEU A 115 -10.19 5.44 11.88
CA LEU A 115 -10.95 5.18 10.65
C LEU A 115 -11.59 3.78 10.68
N ALA A 116 -10.81 2.77 11.02
CA ALA A 116 -11.26 1.38 10.99
C ALA A 116 -12.35 1.11 12.03
N SER A 117 -12.26 1.66 13.24
CA SER A 117 -13.27 1.47 14.28
C SER A 117 -14.64 2.05 13.94
N LYS A 118 -14.69 3.13 13.13
CA LYS A 118 -15.94 3.68 12.61
C LYS A 118 -16.62 2.73 11.61
N ILE A 119 -15.84 2.04 10.79
CA ILE A 119 -16.33 1.19 9.70
C ILE A 119 -16.65 -0.22 10.20
N TRP A 120 -15.80 -0.74 11.08
CA TRP A 120 -15.89 -2.09 11.65
C TRP A 120 -15.91 -2.05 13.19
N PRO A 121 -16.98 -1.52 13.81
CA PRO A 121 -17.01 -1.27 15.26
C PRO A 121 -16.91 -2.56 16.11
N ARG A 122 -17.14 -3.72 15.50
CA ARG A 122 -17.08 -5.02 16.19
C ARG A 122 -15.92 -5.90 15.74
N ALA A 123 -15.12 -5.47 14.77
CA ALA A 123 -13.98 -6.27 14.30
C ALA A 123 -12.80 -6.18 15.25
N THR A 124 -11.97 -7.21 15.25
CA THR A 124 -10.62 -7.14 15.83
C THR A 124 -9.72 -6.39 14.85
N LEU A 125 -9.09 -5.29 15.32
CA LEU A 125 -8.16 -4.52 14.51
C LEU A 125 -6.73 -4.90 14.88
N LEU A 126 -5.91 -5.23 13.89
CA LEU A 126 -4.48 -5.48 14.04
C LEU A 126 -3.71 -4.36 13.34
N GLY A 127 -3.28 -3.37 14.10
CA GLY A 127 -2.39 -2.33 13.60
C GLY A 127 -0.94 -2.79 13.61
N ILE A 128 -0.22 -2.56 12.52
CA ILE A 128 1.19 -2.93 12.38
C ILE A 128 1.99 -1.68 12.01
N ARG A 129 3.18 -1.52 12.61
CA ARG A 129 4.09 -0.41 12.32
C ARG A 129 5.18 -0.85 11.37
N GLY A 130 5.37 -0.10 10.28
CA GLY A 130 6.53 -0.22 9.41
C GLY A 130 7.83 -0.01 10.18
N ARG A 131 8.85 -0.82 9.90
CA ARG A 131 10.09 -0.88 10.70
C ARG A 131 11.27 -0.11 10.09
N VAL A 132 11.10 0.49 8.94
CA VAL A 132 12.13 1.33 8.30
C VAL A 132 12.05 2.74 8.85
N MET A 133 13.17 3.29 9.30
CA MET A 133 13.29 4.69 9.68
C MET A 133 13.98 5.44 8.55
N GLN A 134 13.35 6.50 8.06
CA GLN A 134 13.92 7.37 7.04
C GLN A 134 13.41 8.79 7.24
N ASP A 135 14.32 9.79 7.14
CA ASP A 135 13.99 11.21 7.28
C ASP A 135 13.22 11.53 8.59
N GLY A 136 13.59 10.87 9.69
CA GLY A 136 12.96 11.04 11.01
C GLY A 136 11.58 10.38 11.16
N GLY A 137 11.06 9.70 10.14
CA GLY A 137 9.75 9.06 10.17
C GLY A 137 9.79 7.56 9.89
N THR A 138 8.77 6.85 10.38
CA THR A 138 8.56 5.43 10.10
C THR A 138 8.04 5.22 8.70
N ARG A 139 8.53 4.17 8.05
CA ARG A 139 8.13 3.75 6.70
C ARG A 139 8.08 2.24 6.61
N TRP A 140 7.45 1.75 5.55
CA TRP A 140 7.45 0.32 5.25
C TRP A 140 8.67 -0.10 4.43
N TYR A 141 9.18 0.79 3.58
CA TYR A 141 10.36 0.56 2.73
C TYR A 141 11.04 1.89 2.39
N LYS A 142 12.29 1.84 1.94
CA LYS A 142 13.09 3.01 1.59
C LYS A 142 12.60 3.69 0.32
N ARG A 143 12.55 5.02 0.38
CA ARG A 143 12.23 5.93 -0.71
C ARG A 143 13.51 6.54 -1.28
N ILE A 144 13.62 6.62 -2.60
CA ILE A 144 14.68 7.34 -3.32
C ILE A 144 14.19 8.76 -3.64
N THR A 145 12.98 8.86 -4.24
CA THR A 145 12.26 10.13 -4.45
C THR A 145 10.80 9.92 -4.02
N PRO A 146 9.95 10.95 -4.01
CA PRO A 146 8.53 10.78 -3.67
C PRO A 146 7.81 9.66 -4.42
N VAL A 147 8.24 9.37 -5.66
CA VAL A 147 7.62 8.37 -6.56
C VAL A 147 8.59 7.28 -7.04
N LYS A 148 9.80 7.21 -6.49
CA LYS A 148 10.81 6.20 -6.82
C LYS A 148 11.33 5.53 -5.56
N PHE A 149 11.40 4.19 -5.57
CA PHE A 149 11.63 3.39 -4.37
C PHE A 149 12.78 2.41 -4.57
N ASP A 150 13.46 2.04 -3.49
CA ASP A 150 14.48 1.00 -3.50
C ASP A 150 13.81 -0.36 -3.71
N GLN A 151 13.97 -0.92 -4.91
CA GLN A 151 13.32 -2.16 -5.34
C GLN A 151 13.71 -3.37 -4.50
N LYS A 152 14.96 -3.41 -4.04
CA LYS A 152 15.44 -4.49 -3.15
C LYS A 152 14.77 -4.37 -1.79
N ASP A 153 14.65 -3.14 -1.29
CA ASP A 153 14.05 -2.85 -0.01
C ASP A 153 12.54 -3.12 0.00
N VAL A 154 11.81 -2.72 -1.06
CA VAL A 154 10.37 -3.03 -1.21
C VAL A 154 10.14 -4.53 -1.13
N LYS A 155 10.90 -5.33 -1.90
CA LYS A 155 10.77 -6.79 -1.90
C LYS A 155 11.14 -7.41 -0.55
N LEU A 156 12.22 -6.93 0.06
CA LEU A 156 12.66 -7.41 1.37
C LEU A 156 11.59 -7.16 2.44
N GLU A 157 11.04 -5.96 2.48
CA GLU A 157 10.06 -5.58 3.50
C GLU A 157 8.69 -6.23 3.27
N ALA A 158 8.28 -6.45 2.02
CA ALA A 158 7.09 -7.24 1.72
C ALA A 158 7.23 -8.70 2.19
N ASN A 159 8.38 -9.35 1.91
CA ASN A 159 8.65 -10.70 2.37
C ASN A 159 8.71 -10.79 3.91
N ALA A 160 9.36 -9.81 4.55
CA ALA A 160 9.44 -9.76 6.01
C ALA A 160 8.07 -9.53 6.66
N PHE A 161 7.22 -8.69 6.05
CA PHE A 161 5.85 -8.47 6.49
C PHE A 161 5.04 -9.76 6.45
N VAL A 162 5.07 -10.49 5.32
CA VAL A 162 4.38 -11.77 5.16
C VAL A 162 4.86 -12.77 6.22
N THR A 163 6.16 -13.00 6.31
CA THR A 163 6.74 -13.95 7.28
C THR A 163 6.32 -13.61 8.73
N SER A 164 6.39 -12.32 9.09
CA SER A 164 6.04 -11.89 10.45
C SER A 164 4.54 -12.02 10.72
N LEU A 165 3.71 -11.69 9.75
CA LEU A 165 2.25 -11.77 9.90
C LEU A 165 1.77 -13.23 9.95
N THR A 166 2.30 -14.11 9.11
CA THR A 166 1.97 -15.54 9.12
C THR A 166 2.33 -16.17 10.46
N ARG A 167 3.54 -15.90 10.95
CA ARG A 167 3.95 -16.37 12.27
C ARG A 167 3.06 -15.82 13.39
N LEU A 168 2.71 -14.54 13.35
CA LEU A 168 1.80 -13.93 14.32
C LEU A 168 0.41 -14.58 14.26
N ALA A 169 -0.06 -14.90 13.06
CA ALA A 169 -1.34 -15.57 12.87
C ALA A 169 -1.35 -16.97 13.48
N GLU A 170 -0.28 -17.74 13.29
CA GLU A 170 -0.10 -19.03 13.92
C GLU A 170 -0.05 -18.92 15.46
N GLU A 171 0.77 -17.99 15.99
CA GLU A 171 0.93 -17.76 17.44
C GLU A 171 -0.36 -17.27 18.14
N LYS A 172 -1.25 -16.61 17.41
CA LYS A 172 -2.49 -16.00 17.95
C LYS A 172 -3.77 -16.62 17.41
N GLU A 173 -3.66 -17.71 16.65
CA GLU A 173 -4.78 -18.41 16.04
C GLU A 173 -5.69 -17.48 15.22
N LEU A 174 -5.07 -16.60 14.37
CA LEU A 174 -5.78 -15.63 13.55
C LEU A 174 -6.11 -16.25 12.18
N ASP A 175 -7.33 -16.08 11.74
CA ASP A 175 -7.72 -16.44 10.37
C ASP A 175 -7.42 -15.30 9.39
N LEU A 176 -6.29 -15.41 8.68
CA LEU A 176 -5.91 -14.47 7.63
C LEU A 176 -6.70 -14.67 6.33
N SER A 177 -7.31 -15.81 6.11
CA SER A 177 -8.01 -16.13 4.86
C SER A 177 -9.27 -15.29 4.64
N HIS A 178 -9.89 -14.83 5.74
CA HIS A 178 -11.05 -13.95 5.77
C HIS A 178 -10.71 -12.51 6.21
N ALA A 179 -9.45 -12.23 6.50
CA ALA A 179 -9.03 -10.90 6.94
C ALA A 179 -9.20 -9.85 5.83
N THR A 180 -9.59 -8.63 6.22
CA THR A 180 -9.54 -7.46 5.36
C THR A 180 -8.29 -6.66 5.67
N PHE A 181 -7.48 -6.41 4.66
CA PHE A 181 -6.26 -5.60 4.77
C PHE A 181 -6.55 -4.18 4.34
N VAL A 182 -6.17 -3.21 5.16
CA VAL A 182 -6.40 -1.79 4.89
C VAL A 182 -5.06 -1.05 4.93
N GLY A 183 -4.68 -0.48 3.81
CA GLY A 183 -3.45 0.29 3.70
C GLY A 183 -3.70 1.73 3.29
N TYR A 184 -2.85 2.64 3.78
CA TYR A 184 -2.83 4.03 3.40
C TYR A 184 -1.46 4.44 2.86
N SER A 185 -1.43 5.10 1.69
CA SER A 185 -0.22 5.68 1.10
C SER A 185 0.93 4.65 1.07
N ASN A 186 2.02 4.86 1.81
CA ASN A 186 3.16 3.97 1.89
C ASN A 186 2.79 2.53 2.34
N GLY A 187 1.83 2.37 3.24
CA GLY A 187 1.32 1.06 3.66
C GLY A 187 0.44 0.40 2.59
N ALA A 188 -0.38 1.18 1.88
CA ALA A 188 -1.16 0.68 0.76
C ALA A 188 -0.26 0.21 -0.40
N ASN A 189 0.84 0.92 -0.64
CA ASN A 189 1.83 0.57 -1.64
C ASN A 189 2.55 -0.75 -1.30
N LEU A 190 2.95 -0.94 -0.03
CA LEU A 190 3.52 -2.22 0.41
C LEU A 190 2.50 -3.34 0.26
N LEU A 191 1.25 -3.09 0.62
CA LEU A 191 0.18 -4.08 0.51
C LEU A 191 -0.04 -4.49 -0.94
N ALA A 192 -0.07 -3.54 -1.88
CA ALA A 192 -0.15 -3.82 -3.31
C ALA A 192 1.07 -4.64 -3.80
N ALA A 193 2.30 -4.29 -3.35
CA ALA A 193 3.50 -5.07 -3.65
C ALA A 193 3.43 -6.48 -3.06
N THR A 194 2.92 -6.61 -1.84
CA THR A 194 2.70 -7.92 -1.19
C THR A 194 1.73 -8.78 -1.98
N MET A 195 0.64 -8.21 -2.50
CA MET A 195 -0.30 -8.95 -3.36
C MET A 195 0.36 -9.49 -4.62
N MET A 196 1.29 -8.73 -5.22
CA MET A 196 2.03 -9.19 -6.41
C MET A 196 3.06 -10.27 -6.10
N LEU A 197 3.69 -10.23 -4.93
CA LEU A 197 4.76 -11.17 -4.53
C LEU A 197 4.21 -12.41 -3.83
N HIS A 198 3.08 -12.29 -3.13
CA HIS A 198 2.42 -13.31 -2.31
C HIS A 198 0.91 -13.33 -2.56
N PRO A 199 0.45 -13.77 -3.74
CA PRO A 199 -0.93 -13.61 -4.20
C PRO A 199 -1.96 -14.38 -3.35
N ASP A 200 -1.52 -15.34 -2.56
CA ASP A 200 -2.41 -16.15 -1.73
C ASP A 200 -2.75 -15.53 -0.38
N LEU A 201 -1.95 -14.57 0.10
CA LEU A 201 -2.14 -14.00 1.42
C LEU A 201 -3.35 -13.06 1.51
N VAL A 202 -3.47 -12.14 0.54
CA VAL A 202 -4.44 -11.04 0.62
C VAL A 202 -5.62 -11.30 -0.30
N LYS A 203 -6.77 -11.65 0.27
CA LYS A 203 -8.00 -11.91 -0.49
C LYS A 203 -8.96 -10.72 -0.49
N ARG A 204 -8.81 -9.80 0.45
CA ARG A 204 -9.65 -8.60 0.58
C ARG A 204 -8.80 -7.40 0.99
N ALA A 205 -8.75 -6.37 0.17
CA ALA A 205 -7.91 -5.20 0.41
C ALA A 205 -8.61 -3.88 0.14
N VAL A 206 -8.28 -2.87 0.95
CA VAL A 206 -8.57 -1.46 0.74
C VAL A 206 -7.24 -0.72 0.61
N LEU A 207 -7.00 -0.11 -0.54
CA LEU A 207 -5.78 0.61 -0.89
C LEU A 207 -6.10 2.10 -1.08
N MET A 208 -5.75 2.92 -0.09
CA MET A 208 -6.03 4.36 -0.10
C MET A 208 -4.78 5.14 -0.52
N ARG A 209 -4.90 6.06 -1.49
CA ARG A 209 -3.81 6.91 -2.00
C ARG A 209 -2.58 6.09 -2.40
N SER A 210 -2.80 5.05 -3.20
CA SER A 210 -1.80 4.03 -3.54
C SER A 210 -1.31 4.15 -4.99
N MET A 211 -0.08 3.70 -5.21
CA MET A 211 0.54 3.60 -6.53
C MET A 211 1.35 2.29 -6.65
N PRO A 212 1.63 1.80 -7.88
CA PRO A 212 2.56 0.70 -8.06
C PRO A 212 3.96 1.10 -7.59
N VAL A 213 4.65 0.25 -6.85
CA VAL A 213 6.00 0.53 -6.34
C VAL A 213 7.05 -0.48 -6.79
N LEU A 214 6.62 -1.59 -7.39
CA LEU A 214 7.51 -2.58 -7.98
C LEU A 214 7.70 -2.30 -9.46
N ASP A 215 8.97 -2.23 -9.89
CA ASP A 215 9.37 -2.23 -11.29
C ASP A 215 9.40 -3.68 -11.80
N ASN A 216 8.98 -3.90 -13.03
CA ASN A 216 9.11 -5.20 -13.74
C ASN A 216 8.61 -6.41 -12.91
N VAL A 217 7.44 -6.28 -12.29
CA VAL A 217 6.81 -7.37 -11.56
C VAL A 217 6.04 -8.26 -12.53
N SER A 218 6.20 -9.58 -12.37
CA SER A 218 5.36 -10.54 -13.08
C SER A 218 3.91 -10.43 -12.59
N VAL A 219 2.96 -10.62 -13.49
CA VAL A 219 1.55 -10.61 -13.15
C VAL A 219 1.25 -11.81 -12.24
N ALA A 220 0.79 -11.53 -11.02
CA ALA A 220 0.40 -12.56 -10.05
C ALA A 220 -1.04 -13.04 -10.30
N ASN A 221 -1.36 -14.27 -9.90
CA ASN A 221 -2.73 -14.76 -9.96
C ASN A 221 -3.53 -14.24 -8.74
N LEU A 222 -4.31 -13.19 -8.96
CA LEU A 222 -5.16 -12.53 -7.96
C LEU A 222 -6.65 -12.86 -8.14
N GLY A 223 -7.01 -13.89 -8.87
CA GLY A 223 -8.40 -14.17 -9.27
C GLY A 223 -9.40 -14.35 -8.11
N LYS A 224 -8.92 -14.56 -6.88
CA LYS A 224 -9.75 -14.62 -5.67
C LYS A 224 -9.78 -13.32 -4.87
N ALA A 225 -9.03 -12.30 -5.28
CA ALA A 225 -8.92 -11.06 -4.52
C ALA A 225 -10.02 -10.05 -4.89
N ARG A 226 -10.62 -9.42 -3.86
CA ARG A 226 -11.47 -8.24 -3.99
C ARG A 226 -10.69 -7.03 -3.47
N VAL A 227 -10.59 -5.99 -4.28
CA VAL A 227 -9.79 -4.81 -3.95
C VAL A 227 -10.61 -3.55 -4.16
N LEU A 228 -10.67 -2.70 -3.15
CA LEU A 228 -11.10 -1.32 -3.26
C LEU A 228 -9.85 -0.44 -3.38
N THR A 229 -9.75 0.38 -4.43
CA THR A 229 -8.75 1.44 -4.50
C THR A 229 -9.45 2.80 -4.34
N ILE A 230 -8.93 3.66 -3.46
CA ILE A 230 -9.47 5.01 -3.24
C ILE A 230 -8.41 6.05 -3.58
N THR A 231 -8.70 6.85 -4.58
CA THR A 231 -7.84 7.93 -5.07
C THR A 231 -8.47 9.28 -4.70
N GLY A 232 -7.65 10.21 -4.19
CA GLY A 232 -8.06 11.59 -3.99
C GLY A 232 -7.94 12.36 -5.31
N GLN A 233 -8.98 13.03 -5.75
CA GLN A 233 -8.99 13.83 -6.99
C GLN A 233 -7.95 14.95 -6.97
N GLU A 234 -7.71 15.52 -5.79
CA GLU A 234 -6.78 16.62 -5.55
C GLU A 234 -5.35 16.14 -5.18
N ASP A 235 -5.15 14.83 -5.03
CA ASP A 235 -3.83 14.25 -4.78
C ASP A 235 -2.97 14.25 -6.06
N LYS A 236 -2.38 15.40 -6.37
CA LYS A 236 -1.59 15.61 -7.59
C LYS A 236 -0.36 14.72 -7.70
N LEU A 237 0.12 14.17 -6.57
CA LEU A 237 1.32 13.34 -6.56
C LEU A 237 1.02 11.87 -6.89
N TYR A 238 -0.02 11.29 -6.31
CA TYR A 238 -0.30 9.86 -6.46
C TYR A 238 -1.49 9.54 -7.37
N SER A 239 -2.44 10.45 -7.54
CA SER A 239 -3.60 10.19 -8.40
C SER A 239 -3.24 9.83 -9.85
N PRO A 240 -2.16 10.37 -10.46
CA PRO A 240 -1.76 9.97 -11.82
C PRO A 240 -1.39 8.49 -11.97
N PHE A 241 -1.02 7.83 -10.88
CA PHE A 241 -0.64 6.41 -10.88
C PHE A 241 -1.80 5.44 -10.62
N ALA A 242 -2.96 5.94 -10.18
CA ALA A 242 -4.11 5.12 -9.83
C ALA A 242 -4.62 4.22 -10.99
N PRO A 243 -4.67 4.69 -12.25
CA PRO A 243 -5.04 3.83 -13.38
C PRO A 243 -4.06 2.67 -13.58
N ALA A 244 -2.75 2.92 -13.44
CA ALA A 244 -1.73 1.89 -13.59
C ALA A 244 -1.84 0.82 -12.49
N LEU A 245 -2.08 1.22 -11.23
CA LEU A 245 -2.31 0.28 -10.14
C LEU A 245 -3.54 -0.58 -10.39
N SER A 246 -4.65 0.04 -10.77
CA SER A 246 -5.90 -0.68 -11.04
C SER A 246 -5.76 -1.65 -12.21
N ALA A 247 -5.04 -1.26 -13.27
CA ALA A 247 -4.75 -2.11 -14.41
C ALA A 247 -3.87 -3.30 -14.00
N LEU A 248 -2.82 -3.09 -13.20
CA LEU A 248 -1.94 -4.14 -12.70
C LEU A 248 -2.72 -5.17 -11.87
N LEU A 249 -3.57 -4.74 -10.95
CA LEU A 249 -4.37 -5.64 -10.13
C LEU A 249 -5.38 -6.44 -10.96
N ARG A 250 -6.06 -5.78 -11.91
CA ARG A 250 -7.02 -6.44 -12.82
C ARG A 250 -6.34 -7.43 -13.77
N SER A 251 -5.14 -7.13 -14.25
CA SER A 251 -4.39 -8.07 -15.11
C SER A 251 -4.05 -9.37 -14.38
N GLY A 252 -3.92 -9.33 -13.04
CA GLY A 252 -3.81 -10.50 -12.19
C GLY A 252 -5.15 -11.19 -11.90
N GLY A 253 -6.27 -10.69 -12.41
CA GLY A 253 -7.60 -11.26 -12.20
C GLY A 253 -8.32 -10.76 -10.94
N ALA A 254 -7.78 -9.79 -10.22
CA ALA A 254 -8.46 -9.22 -9.05
C ALA A 254 -9.74 -8.47 -9.45
N LYS A 255 -10.77 -8.57 -8.60
CA LYS A 255 -12.00 -7.80 -8.69
C LYS A 255 -11.74 -6.41 -8.10
N VAL A 256 -11.46 -5.42 -8.95
CA VAL A 256 -11.09 -4.07 -8.50
C VAL A 256 -12.26 -3.11 -8.64
N ASP A 257 -12.72 -2.56 -7.51
CA ASP A 257 -13.56 -1.37 -7.41
C ASP A 257 -12.63 -0.15 -7.27
N ALA A 258 -12.53 0.66 -8.31
CA ALA A 258 -11.65 1.83 -8.32
C ALA A 258 -12.50 3.09 -8.14
N ARG A 259 -12.33 3.79 -7.01
CA ARG A 259 -13.07 4.99 -6.68
C ARG A 259 -12.16 6.21 -6.63
N THR A 260 -12.64 7.32 -7.20
CA THR A 260 -12.06 8.64 -7.04
C THR A 260 -13.01 9.47 -6.19
N ILE A 261 -12.48 10.08 -5.14
CA ILE A 261 -13.25 10.96 -4.23
C ILE A 261 -12.68 12.37 -4.25
N GLU A 262 -13.50 13.36 -3.97
CA GLU A 262 -13.08 14.75 -3.81
C GLU A 262 -12.31 14.91 -2.49
N ALA A 263 -11.02 14.65 -2.54
CA ALA A 263 -10.09 14.75 -1.42
C ALA A 263 -8.67 14.91 -1.96
N ASP A 264 -7.79 15.42 -1.14
CA ASP A 264 -6.35 15.44 -1.36
C ASP A 264 -5.69 14.10 -0.96
N HIS A 265 -4.42 14.16 -0.57
CA HIS A 265 -3.71 12.97 -0.06
C HIS A 265 -4.20 12.53 1.31
N MET A 266 -4.78 13.43 2.10
CA MET A 266 -5.19 13.15 3.48
C MET A 266 -6.45 12.27 3.54
N LEU A 267 -6.57 11.48 4.61
CA LEU A 267 -7.76 10.69 4.89
C LEU A 267 -8.83 11.54 5.56
N GLY A 268 -10.10 11.23 5.25
CA GLY A 268 -11.25 11.94 5.81
C GLY A 268 -12.53 11.12 5.80
N GLU A 269 -13.66 11.78 6.10
CA GLU A 269 -14.99 11.14 6.19
C GLU A 269 -15.42 10.51 4.85
N LYS A 270 -15.01 11.09 3.71
CA LYS A 270 -15.32 10.52 2.37
C LYS A 270 -14.65 9.16 2.16
N ASP A 271 -13.47 8.92 2.76
CA ASP A 271 -12.81 7.62 2.74
C ASP A 271 -13.63 6.60 3.55
N ALA A 272 -14.04 6.97 4.76
CA ALA A 272 -14.87 6.11 5.60
C ALA A 272 -16.19 5.74 4.89
N ALA A 273 -16.86 6.71 4.27
CA ALA A 273 -18.09 6.48 3.52
C ALA A 273 -17.87 5.54 2.32
N ALA A 274 -16.78 5.74 1.54
CA ALA A 274 -16.46 4.90 0.41
C ALA A 274 -16.17 3.45 0.83
N ILE A 275 -15.43 3.26 1.93
CA ILE A 275 -15.15 1.93 2.47
C ILE A 275 -16.42 1.26 3.01
N SER A 276 -17.21 1.99 3.80
CA SER A 276 -18.48 1.46 4.36
C SER A 276 -19.43 0.97 3.27
N GLN A 277 -19.56 1.69 2.16
CA GLN A 277 -20.35 1.27 1.01
C GLN A 277 -19.79 0.01 0.31
N TRP A 278 -18.49 -0.19 0.36
CA TRP A 278 -17.86 -1.35 -0.29
C TRP A 278 -17.94 -2.62 0.56
N VAL A 279 -18.00 -2.48 1.88
CA VAL A 279 -18.08 -3.62 2.81
C VAL A 279 -19.51 -4.04 3.08
N ALA A 280 -20.49 -3.14 2.90
CA ALA A 280 -21.92 -3.45 2.97
C ALA A 280 -22.32 -4.43 1.85
#